data_b9d98be7895a02cafa8ac2a5454038a5
#
_entry.id   b9d98be7895a02cafa8ac2a5454038a5
#
_cell.length_a   1.000
_cell.length_b   1.000
_cell.length_c   1.000
_cell.angle_alpha   90.00
_cell.angle_beta   90.00
_cell.angle_gamma   90.00
#
_symmetry.space_group_name_H-M   'P 1'
#
loop_
_entity.id
_entity.type
_entity.pdbx_description
1 polymer ?
#
loop_
_entity_poly.entity_id
_entity_poly.type
_entity_poly.pdbx_seq_one_letter_code
_entity_poly.pdbx_strand_id
1 'polypeptide(L)'
;MSLRMGKSAWTRTRAVLSLGMVFGLGAVGTLAAWSDSATATTGVFSTSSIQMKVDGQRPTATFAKLKKNSMIPGNSVAGDIRVQNTGTVDYKWAVSASGTGSAALLGKLAVSLHETGANNGTNCTGNMIGTAQTVSGNPTLASGRARASGTEETVCIQVTVDSSAGVSERFKIADLGFRFTAEGQ
;
A
#
# COMPACT_ATOMS: atom_id res chain seq x y z
N MET A 1 31.64 -74.68 -20.11
CA MET A 1 32.60 -73.89 -19.32
C MET A 1 31.84 -73.30 -18.14
N SER A 2 31.90 -73.94 -17.02
CA SER A 2 31.10 -73.61 -15.83
C SER A 2 31.96 -72.68 -14.94
N LEU A 3 31.62 -71.39 -14.90
CA LEU A 3 32.26 -70.41 -14.02
C LEU A 3 31.78 -70.63 -12.58
N ARG A 4 32.59 -71.28 -11.78
CA ARG A 4 32.39 -71.34 -10.32
C ARG A 4 32.75 -69.94 -9.74
N MET A 5 31.78 -69.10 -9.53
CA MET A 5 31.96 -67.88 -8.74
C MET A 5 32.28 -68.28 -7.28
N GLY A 6 33.46 -67.83 -6.80
CA GLY A 6 33.91 -68.12 -5.46
C GLY A 6 32.98 -67.48 -4.40
N LYS A 7 32.79 -68.16 -3.27
CA LYS A 7 31.90 -67.73 -2.16
C LYS A 7 32.14 -66.29 -1.72
N SER A 8 33.36 -65.79 -1.82
CA SER A 8 33.72 -64.41 -1.47
C SER A 8 33.18 -63.36 -2.44
N ALA A 9 33.09 -63.67 -3.74
CA ALA A 9 32.53 -62.77 -4.76
C ALA A 9 31.04 -62.61 -4.57
N TRP A 10 30.32 -63.68 -4.29
CA TRP A 10 28.88 -63.65 -4.09
C TRP A 10 28.47 -62.91 -2.80
N THR A 11 29.27 -63.05 -1.72
CA THR A 11 29.05 -62.28 -0.48
C THR A 11 29.22 -60.78 -0.68
N ARG A 12 30.23 -60.36 -1.46
CA ARG A 12 30.47 -58.97 -1.82
C ARG A 12 29.36 -58.37 -2.69
N THR A 13 28.85 -59.16 -3.65
CA THR A 13 27.74 -58.72 -4.52
C THR A 13 26.44 -58.57 -3.71
N ARG A 14 26.18 -59.44 -2.75
CA ARG A 14 25.00 -59.29 -1.85
C ARG A 14 25.12 -58.08 -0.93
N ALA A 15 26.32 -57.79 -0.43
CA ALA A 15 26.55 -56.61 0.40
C ALA A 15 26.34 -55.28 -0.38
N VAL A 16 26.80 -55.22 -1.63
CA VAL A 16 26.58 -54.05 -2.48
C VAL A 16 25.12 -53.84 -2.85
N LEU A 17 24.41 -54.94 -3.15
CA LEU A 17 22.98 -54.90 -3.45
C LEU A 17 22.13 -54.44 -2.26
N SER A 18 22.48 -54.91 -1.03
CA SER A 18 21.76 -54.49 0.17
C SER A 18 22.05 -53.04 0.52
N LEU A 19 23.26 -52.56 0.27
CA LEU A 19 23.60 -51.13 0.46
C LEU A 19 22.83 -50.23 -0.50
N GLY A 20 22.72 -50.64 -1.79
CA GLY A 20 21.95 -49.92 -2.79
C GLY A 20 20.46 -49.81 -2.45
N MET A 21 19.89 -50.89 -1.86
CA MET A 21 18.49 -50.89 -1.44
C MET A 21 18.22 -49.96 -0.25
N VAL A 22 19.15 -49.90 0.71
CA VAL A 22 19.03 -48.97 1.86
C VAL A 22 19.14 -47.51 1.42
N PHE A 23 20.07 -47.19 0.55
CA PHE A 23 20.19 -45.81 0.02
C PHE A 23 19.01 -45.42 -0.90
N GLY A 24 18.48 -46.35 -1.70
CA GLY A 24 17.34 -46.14 -2.56
C GLY A 24 16.05 -45.86 -1.78
N LEU A 25 15.79 -46.68 -0.74
CA LEU A 25 14.62 -46.48 0.13
C LEU A 25 14.72 -45.25 1.02
N GLY A 26 15.93 -44.90 1.48
CA GLY A 26 16.16 -43.68 2.25
C GLY A 26 15.91 -42.39 1.44
N ALA A 27 16.31 -42.37 0.16
CA ALA A 27 16.07 -41.23 -0.70
C ALA A 27 14.58 -41.05 -1.05
N VAL A 28 13.86 -42.16 -1.29
CA VAL A 28 12.41 -42.11 -1.55
C VAL A 28 11.63 -41.73 -0.29
N GLY A 29 12.04 -42.19 0.87
CA GLY A 29 11.40 -41.87 2.15
C GLY A 29 11.54 -40.38 2.52
N THR A 30 12.70 -39.77 2.24
CA THR A 30 12.88 -38.32 2.48
C THR A 30 12.09 -37.47 1.51
N LEU A 31 11.95 -37.87 0.25
CA LEU A 31 11.11 -37.13 -0.71
C LEU A 31 9.62 -37.27 -0.42
N ALA A 32 9.16 -38.45 0.07
CA ALA A 32 7.78 -38.65 0.48
C ALA A 32 7.43 -37.85 1.75
N ALA A 33 8.37 -37.67 2.67
CA ALA A 33 8.15 -36.86 3.88
C ALA A 33 8.00 -35.36 3.54
N TRP A 34 8.64 -34.89 2.48
CA TRP A 34 8.48 -33.50 2.04
C TRP A 34 7.20 -33.27 1.23
N SER A 35 6.66 -34.30 0.60
CA SER A 35 5.38 -34.19 -0.15
C SER A 35 4.16 -34.39 0.75
N ASP A 36 4.31 -35.06 1.88
CA ASP A 36 3.20 -35.33 2.82
C ASP A 36 2.91 -34.16 3.76
N SER A 37 3.78 -33.18 3.85
CA SER A 37 3.54 -31.95 4.60
C SER A 37 2.50 -31.02 3.94
N ALA A 38 2.05 -31.34 2.74
CA ALA A 38 1.04 -30.57 2.00
C ALA A 38 -0.40 -30.97 2.36
N THR A 39 -0.62 -32.00 3.14
CA THR A 39 -1.96 -32.50 3.50
C THR A 39 -2.29 -32.34 4.99
N ALA A 40 -1.86 -31.27 5.62
CA ALA A 40 -2.44 -30.86 6.89
C ALA A 40 -3.82 -30.23 6.64
N THR A 41 -4.84 -31.04 6.48
CA THR A 41 -6.24 -30.64 6.31
C THR A 41 -6.92 -30.25 7.62
N THR A 42 -6.24 -29.54 8.50
CA THR A 42 -6.83 -29.07 9.74
C THR A 42 -6.49 -27.60 9.95
N GLY A 43 -7.24 -26.77 9.28
CA GLY A 43 -7.19 -25.32 9.54
C GLY A 43 -7.60 -24.54 8.30
N VAL A 44 -8.58 -23.68 8.44
CA VAL A 44 -8.84 -22.63 7.44
C VAL A 44 -7.70 -21.64 7.58
N PHE A 45 -6.76 -21.64 6.64
CA PHE A 45 -5.80 -20.55 6.54
C PHE A 45 -6.53 -19.37 5.93
N SER A 46 -7.01 -18.45 6.75
CA SER A 46 -7.48 -17.17 6.27
C SER A 46 -6.27 -16.26 6.07
N THR A 47 -5.98 -15.88 4.84
CA THR A 47 -5.00 -14.83 4.56
C THR A 47 -5.57 -13.50 5.01
N SER A 48 -4.84 -12.79 5.88
CA SER A 48 -5.16 -11.42 6.25
C SER A 48 -5.05 -10.52 5.02
N SER A 49 -6.03 -9.63 4.81
CA SER A 49 -6.00 -8.71 3.68
C SER A 49 -6.01 -7.26 4.15
N ILE A 50 -5.05 -6.48 3.63
CA ILE A 50 -5.09 -5.02 3.73
C ILE A 50 -5.90 -4.50 2.55
N GLN A 51 -7.02 -3.85 2.82
CA GLN A 51 -7.88 -3.27 1.79
C GLN A 51 -8.26 -1.84 2.16
N MET A 52 -7.53 -0.88 1.62
CA MET A 52 -7.87 0.53 1.73
C MET A 52 -8.74 0.95 0.55
N LYS A 53 -9.83 1.67 0.82
CA LYS A 53 -10.61 2.40 -0.16
C LYS A 53 -10.59 3.88 0.15
N VAL A 54 -10.63 4.69 -0.89
CA VAL A 54 -10.75 6.13 -0.80
C VAL A 54 -12.05 6.51 -1.49
N ASP A 55 -12.98 7.13 -0.76
CA ASP A 55 -14.37 7.38 -1.20
C ASP A 55 -15.07 6.16 -1.83
N GLY A 56 -14.82 4.98 -1.26
CA GLY A 56 -15.39 3.72 -1.73
C GLY A 56 -14.71 3.11 -2.97
N GLN A 57 -13.70 3.76 -3.54
CA GLN A 57 -13.04 3.36 -4.79
C GLN A 57 -11.64 2.77 -4.57
N ARG A 58 -11.19 1.94 -5.51
CA ARG A 58 -9.85 1.35 -5.65
C ARG A 58 -9.57 1.06 -7.12
N PRO A 59 -8.34 1.16 -7.60
CA PRO A 59 -7.14 1.74 -6.98
C PRO A 59 -7.12 3.27 -7.02
N THR A 60 -8.02 3.91 -7.79
CA THR A 60 -8.04 5.36 -8.02
C THR A 60 -9.42 5.92 -7.73
N ALA A 61 -9.47 6.97 -6.93
CA ALA A 61 -10.67 7.76 -6.70
C ALA A 61 -10.55 9.11 -7.43
N THR A 62 -11.64 9.56 -8.04
CA THR A 62 -11.71 10.90 -8.62
C THR A 62 -12.14 11.89 -7.54
N PHE A 63 -11.32 12.89 -7.25
CA PHE A 63 -11.59 13.88 -6.22
C PHE A 63 -12.10 15.20 -6.86
N ALA A 64 -13.31 15.18 -7.37
CA ALA A 64 -13.92 16.31 -8.07
C ALA A 64 -14.20 17.52 -7.17
N LYS A 65 -14.30 17.33 -5.86
CA LYS A 65 -14.61 18.39 -4.87
C LYS A 65 -13.53 19.47 -4.78
N LEU A 66 -12.27 19.16 -5.14
CA LEU A 66 -11.16 20.13 -5.15
C LEU A 66 -10.96 20.83 -6.49
N LYS A 67 -11.83 20.62 -7.47
CA LYS A 67 -11.72 21.31 -8.73
C LYS A 67 -12.25 22.75 -8.59
N LYS A 68 -11.39 23.74 -8.76
CA LYS A 68 -11.77 25.17 -8.75
C LYS A 68 -11.03 25.92 -9.84
N ASN A 69 -11.78 26.67 -10.63
CA ASN A 69 -11.23 27.56 -11.67
C ASN A 69 -11.07 28.98 -11.12
N SER A 70 -10.19 29.76 -11.73
CA SER A 70 -10.04 31.19 -11.45
C SER A 70 -9.73 31.52 -9.98
N MET A 71 -8.87 30.75 -9.35
CA MET A 71 -8.38 31.07 -8.00
C MET A 71 -7.48 32.28 -8.04
N ILE A 72 -7.68 33.20 -7.12
CA ILE A 72 -6.82 34.39 -6.91
C ILE A 72 -6.00 34.19 -5.63
N PRO A 73 -4.90 34.95 -5.44
CA PRO A 73 -4.11 34.92 -4.21
C PRO A 73 -4.97 35.01 -2.95
N GLY A 74 -4.71 34.13 -1.98
CA GLY A 74 -5.49 33.98 -0.75
C GLY A 74 -6.74 33.12 -0.86
N ASN A 75 -7.15 32.72 -2.07
CA ASN A 75 -8.30 31.81 -2.20
C ASN A 75 -7.97 30.37 -1.80
N SER A 76 -8.98 29.69 -1.27
CA SER A 76 -8.92 28.29 -0.92
C SER A 76 -10.04 27.51 -1.58
N VAL A 77 -9.86 26.19 -1.63
CA VAL A 77 -10.88 25.19 -1.93
C VAL A 77 -10.70 24.03 -0.96
N ALA A 78 -11.79 23.52 -0.43
CA ALA A 78 -11.77 22.41 0.54
C ALA A 78 -12.76 21.32 0.14
N GLY A 79 -12.42 20.08 0.45
CA GLY A 79 -13.29 18.93 0.23
C GLY A 79 -12.94 17.81 1.18
N ASP A 80 -13.97 17.08 1.57
CA ASP A 80 -13.86 15.89 2.41
C ASP A 80 -13.56 14.64 1.57
N ILE A 81 -12.80 13.73 2.17
CA ILE A 81 -12.46 12.43 1.59
C ILE A 81 -12.50 11.36 2.67
N ARG A 82 -13.06 10.20 2.35
CA ARG A 82 -13.15 9.07 3.28
C ARG A 82 -12.05 8.05 3.03
N VAL A 83 -11.32 7.71 4.07
CA VAL A 83 -10.33 6.63 4.10
C VAL A 83 -10.93 5.45 4.84
N GLN A 84 -11.10 4.33 4.16
CA GLN A 84 -11.84 3.17 4.66
C GLN A 84 -10.93 1.95 4.70
N ASN A 85 -10.95 1.23 5.82
CA ASN A 85 -10.36 -0.09 5.94
C ASN A 85 -11.45 -1.15 5.73
N THR A 86 -11.50 -1.74 4.55
CA THR A 86 -12.41 -2.85 4.24
C THR A 86 -11.70 -4.21 4.28
N GLY A 87 -10.46 -4.24 4.74
CA GLY A 87 -9.66 -5.44 4.97
C GLY A 87 -9.99 -6.11 6.30
N THR A 88 -9.27 -7.18 6.60
CA THR A 88 -9.44 -7.99 7.81
C THR A 88 -8.42 -7.69 8.90
N VAL A 89 -7.45 -6.81 8.63
CA VAL A 89 -6.41 -6.40 9.59
C VAL A 89 -6.33 -4.89 9.69
N ASP A 90 -5.84 -4.43 10.83
CA ASP A 90 -5.56 -3.03 11.06
C ASP A 90 -4.38 -2.58 10.20
N TYR A 91 -4.41 -1.32 9.78
CA TYR A 91 -3.30 -0.73 9.06
C TYR A 91 -2.99 0.70 9.53
N LYS A 92 -1.82 1.19 9.16
CA LYS A 92 -1.49 2.62 9.20
C LYS A 92 -1.52 3.17 7.78
N TRP A 93 -2.10 4.36 7.61
CA TRP A 93 -2.13 5.01 6.32
C TRP A 93 -1.31 6.30 6.31
N ALA A 94 -0.86 6.65 5.13
CA ALA A 94 -0.18 7.90 4.84
C ALA A 94 -0.78 8.52 3.58
N VAL A 95 -0.66 9.84 3.45
CA VAL A 95 -1.05 10.57 2.24
C VAL A 95 0.02 11.56 1.84
N SER A 96 0.34 11.59 0.55
CA SER A 96 1.22 12.57 -0.08
C SER A 96 0.47 13.32 -1.18
N ALA A 97 0.82 14.60 -1.35
CA ALA A 97 0.35 15.41 -2.47
C ALA A 97 1.40 15.42 -3.59
N SER A 98 0.95 15.53 -4.83
CA SER A 98 1.79 15.76 -6.00
C SER A 98 1.10 16.74 -6.93
N GLY A 99 1.88 17.44 -7.76
CA GLY A 99 1.31 18.38 -8.71
C GLY A 99 1.99 18.28 -10.07
N THR A 100 1.21 18.50 -11.13
CA THR A 100 1.70 18.64 -12.50
C THR A 100 1.22 19.97 -13.09
N GLY A 101 1.95 20.50 -14.06
CA GLY A 101 1.64 21.81 -14.69
C GLY A 101 2.66 22.88 -14.37
N SER A 102 2.21 24.09 -14.10
CA SER A 102 3.10 25.24 -13.88
C SER A 102 3.85 25.15 -12.55
N ALA A 103 5.19 25.02 -12.61
CA ALA A 103 6.03 25.00 -11.41
C ALA A 103 5.90 26.28 -10.56
N ALA A 104 5.74 27.44 -11.19
CA ALA A 104 5.51 28.71 -10.49
C ALA A 104 4.22 28.64 -9.63
N LEU A 105 3.12 28.15 -10.23
CA LEU A 105 1.87 27.99 -9.51
C LEU A 105 1.97 26.93 -8.42
N LEU A 106 2.59 25.78 -8.71
CA LEU A 106 2.77 24.69 -7.71
C LEU A 106 3.57 25.16 -6.49
N GLY A 107 4.54 26.06 -6.68
CA GLY A 107 5.29 26.70 -5.60
C GLY A 107 4.46 27.66 -4.74
N LYS A 108 3.27 28.04 -5.19
CA LYS A 108 2.33 28.95 -4.50
C LYS A 108 1.05 28.23 -4.04
N LEU A 109 0.95 26.92 -4.24
CA LEU A 109 -0.16 26.11 -3.72
C LEU A 109 0.26 25.45 -2.42
N ALA A 110 -0.40 25.81 -1.34
CA ALA A 110 -0.28 25.12 -0.04
C ALA A 110 -1.43 24.13 0.15
N VAL A 111 -1.11 22.93 0.63
CA VAL A 111 -2.09 21.91 0.96
C VAL A 111 -2.04 21.65 2.46
N SER A 112 -3.19 21.59 3.09
CA SER A 112 -3.35 21.16 4.48
C SER A 112 -4.36 20.04 4.58
N LEU A 113 -4.15 19.16 5.56
CA LEU A 113 -5.05 18.07 5.92
C LEU A 113 -5.66 18.35 7.29
N HIS A 114 -6.96 18.13 7.44
CA HIS A 114 -7.68 18.40 8.68
C HIS A 114 -8.49 17.18 9.12
N GLU A 115 -8.66 17.04 10.42
CA GLU A 115 -9.53 16.04 11.02
C GLU A 115 -11.00 16.34 10.70
N THR A 116 -11.83 15.31 10.74
CA THR A 116 -13.27 15.38 10.50
C THR A 116 -13.66 15.92 9.15
N GLY A 117 -14.09 15.55 8.19
CA GLY A 117 -14.43 16.08 6.87
C GLY A 117 -15.26 17.37 6.84
N ALA A 118 -15.44 18.03 7.97
CA ALA A 118 -16.24 19.25 8.06
C ALA A 118 -15.59 20.39 7.26
N ASN A 119 -16.30 20.90 6.27
CA ASN A 119 -15.85 22.01 5.41
C ASN A 119 -17.06 22.77 4.85
N ASN A 120 -16.79 23.98 4.34
CA ASN A 120 -17.76 24.83 3.66
C ASN A 120 -17.50 24.95 2.14
N GLY A 121 -16.70 24.04 1.58
CA GLY A 121 -16.24 24.07 0.17
C GLY A 121 -15.05 25.01 -0.08
N THR A 122 -14.72 25.87 0.86
CA THR A 122 -13.58 26.80 0.80
C THR A 122 -12.54 26.48 1.88
N ASN A 123 -12.98 26.25 3.12
CA ASN A 123 -12.11 25.97 4.26
C ASN A 123 -12.54 24.72 4.99
N CYS A 124 -11.55 23.96 5.48
CA CYS A 124 -11.76 22.93 6.47
C CYS A 124 -11.94 23.54 7.85
N THR A 125 -12.82 22.98 8.69
CA THR A 125 -13.11 23.48 10.05
C THR A 125 -12.56 22.60 11.15
N GLY A 126 -12.04 21.40 10.82
CA GLY A 126 -11.39 20.49 11.78
C GLY A 126 -9.97 20.94 12.17
N ASN A 127 -9.40 20.32 13.19
CA ASN A 127 -8.01 20.52 13.57
C ASN A 127 -7.08 20.10 12.43
N MET A 128 -6.02 20.91 12.20
CA MET A 128 -5.02 20.57 11.19
C MET A 128 -4.20 19.35 11.63
N ILE A 129 -4.03 18.41 10.72
CA ILE A 129 -3.14 17.25 10.88
C ILE A 129 -1.76 17.65 10.33
N GLY A 130 -0.78 17.76 11.21
CA GLY A 130 0.56 18.24 10.82
C GLY A 130 0.60 19.72 10.51
N THR A 131 1.24 20.11 9.41
CA THR A 131 1.37 21.49 8.96
C THR A 131 1.01 21.61 7.48
N ALA A 132 0.56 22.79 7.05
CA ALA A 132 0.37 23.07 5.63
C ALA A 132 1.69 22.95 4.87
N GLN A 133 1.66 22.29 3.71
CA GLN A 133 2.83 21.98 2.89
C GLN A 133 2.66 22.53 1.49
N THR A 134 3.74 23.05 0.92
CA THR A 134 3.75 23.47 -0.49
C THR A 134 3.79 22.25 -1.40
N VAL A 135 2.99 22.26 -2.46
CA VAL A 135 2.87 21.11 -3.39
C VAL A 135 4.15 20.83 -4.17
N SER A 136 4.97 21.84 -4.42
CA SER A 136 6.28 21.66 -5.07
C SER A 136 7.19 20.79 -4.19
N GLY A 137 7.52 19.58 -4.61
CA GLY A 137 8.35 18.67 -3.83
C GLY A 137 7.62 17.41 -3.35
N ASN A 138 6.36 17.26 -3.73
CA ASN A 138 5.55 16.07 -3.41
C ASN A 138 5.50 15.76 -1.91
N PRO A 139 5.03 16.69 -1.08
CA PRO A 139 5.08 16.56 0.37
C PRO A 139 4.20 15.43 0.90
N THR A 140 4.65 14.81 1.98
CA THR A 140 3.80 13.95 2.81
C THR A 140 2.98 14.82 3.75
N LEU A 141 1.65 14.73 3.65
CA LEU A 141 0.72 15.52 4.45
C LEU A 141 0.42 14.86 5.80
N ALA A 142 0.36 13.53 5.80
CA ALA A 142 0.20 12.73 7.01
C ALA A 142 0.82 11.35 6.83
N SER A 143 1.27 10.74 7.94
CA SER A 143 1.80 9.38 7.98
C SER A 143 1.45 8.69 9.29
N GLY A 144 1.45 7.36 9.28
CA GLY A 144 1.29 6.54 10.47
C GLY A 144 -0.09 6.62 11.15
N ARG A 145 -1.12 7.08 10.44
CA ARG A 145 -2.49 7.16 11.01
C ARG A 145 -3.13 5.78 11.05
N ALA A 146 -3.41 5.31 12.25
CA ALA A 146 -4.00 3.98 12.45
C ALA A 146 -5.47 3.92 11.99
N ARG A 147 -5.84 2.79 11.36
CA ARG A 147 -7.21 2.49 10.97
C ARG A 147 -7.53 1.04 11.25
N ALA A 148 -8.43 0.81 12.19
CA ALA A 148 -8.87 -0.53 12.53
C ALA A 148 -9.67 -1.17 11.39
N SER A 149 -9.62 -2.49 11.31
CA SER A 149 -10.43 -3.27 10.37
C SER A 149 -11.91 -2.91 10.45
N GLY A 150 -12.56 -2.78 9.32
CA GLY A 150 -13.99 -2.44 9.20
C GLY A 150 -14.34 -0.98 9.57
N THR A 151 -13.36 -0.10 9.77
CA THR A 151 -13.63 1.30 10.14
C THR A 151 -13.27 2.29 9.02
N GLU A 152 -13.83 3.50 9.11
CA GLU A 152 -13.53 4.60 8.21
C GLU A 152 -13.19 5.89 8.96
N GLU A 153 -12.49 6.79 8.29
CA GLU A 153 -12.19 8.15 8.74
C GLU A 153 -12.46 9.13 7.60
N THR A 154 -13.12 10.19 7.90
CA THR A 154 -13.28 11.29 6.95
C THR A 154 -12.34 12.41 7.34
N VAL A 155 -11.49 12.82 6.39
CA VAL A 155 -10.58 13.95 6.54
C VAL A 155 -10.93 15.03 5.54
N CYS A 156 -10.59 16.27 5.83
CA CYS A 156 -10.75 17.38 4.90
C CYS A 156 -9.39 17.78 4.33
N ILE A 157 -9.32 17.93 3.00
CA ILE A 157 -8.15 18.47 2.30
C ILE A 157 -8.49 19.88 1.88
N GLN A 158 -7.63 20.83 2.21
CA GLN A 158 -7.73 22.22 1.77
C GLN A 158 -6.52 22.59 0.93
N VAL A 159 -6.78 23.21 -0.22
CA VAL A 159 -5.75 23.78 -1.10
C VAL A 159 -5.92 25.29 -1.10
N THR A 160 -4.85 26.00 -0.79
CA THR A 160 -4.83 27.47 -0.71
C THR A 160 -3.79 28.03 -1.66
N VAL A 161 -4.16 29.07 -2.42
CA VAL A 161 -3.20 29.87 -3.17
C VAL A 161 -2.55 30.86 -2.22
N ASP A 162 -1.23 30.84 -2.11
CA ASP A 162 -0.48 31.78 -1.28
C ASP A 162 -0.82 33.21 -1.63
N SER A 163 -0.98 34.09 -0.63
CA SER A 163 -1.30 35.50 -0.82
C SER A 163 -0.20 36.26 -1.56
N SER A 164 1.02 35.74 -1.57
CA SER A 164 2.17 36.31 -2.30
C SER A 164 2.22 35.88 -3.78
N ALA A 165 1.25 35.06 -4.26
CA ALA A 165 1.16 34.70 -5.68
C ALA A 165 0.92 36.02 -6.52
N GLY A 166 1.67 36.15 -7.59
CA GLY A 166 1.73 37.38 -8.38
C GLY A 166 1.30 37.23 -9.84
N VAL A 167 1.84 38.06 -10.69
CA VAL A 167 1.52 38.04 -12.13
C VAL A 167 2.07 36.84 -12.87
N SER A 168 3.13 36.20 -12.34
CA SER A 168 3.75 34.99 -12.90
C SER A 168 2.86 33.76 -12.81
N GLU A 169 1.93 33.75 -11.87
CA GLU A 169 0.99 32.63 -11.64
C GLU A 169 -0.36 32.85 -12.38
N ARG A 170 -0.59 34.02 -12.95
CA ARG A 170 -1.84 34.31 -13.67
C ARG A 170 -2.01 33.43 -14.90
N PHE A 171 -3.24 32.95 -15.09
CA PHE A 171 -3.62 32.07 -16.22
C PHE A 171 -2.84 30.76 -16.28
N LYS A 172 -2.18 30.37 -15.18
CA LYS A 172 -1.50 29.08 -15.07
C LYS A 172 -2.46 28.00 -14.58
N ILE A 173 -2.18 26.77 -15.00
CA ILE A 173 -2.94 25.60 -14.64
C ILE A 173 -2.01 24.65 -13.88
N ALA A 174 -2.53 24.02 -12.83
CA ALA A 174 -1.90 22.94 -12.11
C ALA A 174 -2.95 21.87 -11.79
N ASP A 175 -2.58 20.62 -11.98
CA ASP A 175 -3.37 19.46 -11.54
C ASP A 175 -2.72 18.86 -10.29
N LEU A 176 -3.54 18.56 -9.30
CA LEU A 176 -3.10 17.98 -8.03
C LEU A 176 -3.55 16.53 -7.92
N GLY A 177 -2.65 15.67 -7.48
CA GLY A 177 -2.90 14.29 -7.13
C GLY A 177 -2.63 14.03 -5.66
N PHE A 178 -3.41 13.15 -5.06
CA PHE A 178 -3.23 12.69 -3.68
C PHE A 178 -3.04 11.18 -3.69
N ARG A 179 -1.89 10.71 -3.20
CA ARG A 179 -1.58 9.30 -3.10
C ARG A 179 -1.74 8.84 -1.65
N PHE A 180 -2.66 7.94 -1.45
CA PHE A 180 -2.87 7.24 -0.17
C PHE A 180 -2.14 5.89 -0.21
N THR A 181 -1.46 5.57 0.86
CA THR A 181 -0.79 4.26 1.05
C THR A 181 -1.21 3.67 2.38
N ALA A 182 -1.26 2.34 2.46
CA ALA A 182 -1.57 1.62 3.69
C ALA A 182 -0.50 0.56 3.94
N GLU A 183 -0.06 0.46 5.20
CA GLU A 183 0.89 -0.54 5.68
C GLU A 183 0.26 -1.30 6.86
N GLY A 184 0.38 -2.63 6.87
CA GLY A 184 -0.08 -3.48 7.97
C GLY A 184 0.65 -3.14 9.27
N GLN A 185 -0.06 -3.32 10.38
CA GLN A 185 0.53 -3.22 11.73
C GLN A 185 1.05 -4.59 12.17
#